data_99f247b4604d0554a723626c0ab01595
#
_entry.id   99f247b4604d0554a723626c0ab01595
#
_cell.length_a   1.000
_cell.length_b   1.000
_cell.length_c   1.000
_cell.angle_alpha   90.00
_cell.angle_beta   90.00
_cell.angle_gamma   90.00
#
_symmetry.space_group_name_H-M   'P 1'
#
loop_
_entity.id
_entity.type
_entity.pdbx_description
1 polymer ?
#
loop_
_entity_poly.entity_id
_entity_poly.type
_entity_poly.pdbx_seq_one_letter_code
_entity_poly.pdbx_strand_id
1 'polypeptide(L)'
;MNDERASLLRDGYVIVRGVVPPDELEDTRRVFEILVDRQRRVWERERGPKDPPGGAWETSAQPRLVSFDGLVESGEEAAAVELLLGRPLEVSRRIMSAAVAPTQFMMMCNPTSDHGPAAWHRDIHPIDQAPIVGLQQDLLANGPGYLQWNLALHDDDVLWVVPGSHMRPNTDDESQHLAEDARRPLPGALQVELGAGDGVVYSNLILHWGSDYSTKRRRTVHFGFRSFGGDLFPYVLGLHRRGDVTAHLGEAASAAWREHRRLYVVECDTLEAVFRAAIAGDAEAFRQGVVRLHPGPRHREVCLILLSKLARKLCFDGHPERPGYGGDFTQERELAPR
;
A
#
# COMPACT_ATOMS: atom_id res chain seq x y z
N MET A 1 -19.20 4.67 17.09
CA MET A 1 -17.93 4.46 16.37
C MET A 1 -18.03 3.09 15.72
N ASN A 2 -17.70 2.96 14.46
CA ASN A 2 -17.75 1.67 13.74
C ASN A 2 -16.83 0.67 14.44
N ASP A 3 -17.26 -0.57 14.59
CA ASP A 3 -16.52 -1.64 15.28
C ASP A 3 -15.14 -1.89 14.66
N GLU A 4 -15.05 -1.88 13.31
CA GLU A 4 -13.81 -2.04 12.56
C GLU A 4 -12.78 -0.92 12.88
N ARG A 5 -13.23 0.34 12.94
CA ARG A 5 -12.36 1.47 13.31
C ARG A 5 -11.88 1.38 14.75
N ALA A 6 -12.78 0.98 15.67
CA ALA A 6 -12.42 0.82 17.08
C ALA A 6 -11.37 -0.28 17.26
N SER A 7 -11.52 -1.41 16.58
CA SER A 7 -10.55 -2.51 16.59
C SER A 7 -9.22 -2.09 15.99
N LEU A 8 -9.21 -1.40 14.84
CA LEU A 8 -7.96 -0.92 14.24
C LEU A 8 -7.22 0.06 15.16
N LEU A 9 -7.93 0.99 15.79
CA LEU A 9 -7.31 1.96 16.70
C LEU A 9 -6.78 1.32 17.98
N ARG A 10 -7.42 0.26 18.47
CA ARG A 10 -6.99 -0.47 19.68
C ARG A 10 -5.85 -1.44 19.39
N ASP A 11 -6.01 -2.28 18.37
CA ASP A 11 -5.15 -3.43 18.11
C ASP A 11 -4.14 -3.18 16.98
N GLY A 12 -4.41 -2.21 16.10
CA GLY A 12 -3.61 -1.90 14.92
C GLY A 12 -3.98 -2.71 13.69
N TYR A 13 -4.91 -3.65 13.81
CA TYR A 13 -5.42 -4.45 12.70
C TYR A 13 -6.86 -4.89 12.93
N VAL A 14 -7.51 -5.33 11.87
CA VAL A 14 -8.84 -5.96 11.92
C VAL A 14 -8.98 -6.97 10.77
N ILE A 15 -9.53 -8.14 11.07
CA ILE A 15 -9.84 -9.16 10.05
C ILE A 15 -11.22 -8.88 9.50
N VAL A 16 -11.33 -8.84 8.18
CA VAL A 16 -12.56 -8.65 7.42
C VAL A 16 -12.89 -9.96 6.71
N ARG A 17 -13.89 -10.67 7.19
CA ARG A 17 -14.27 -11.97 6.65
C ARG A 17 -15.04 -11.83 5.33
N GLY A 18 -14.79 -12.77 4.40
CA GLY A 18 -15.52 -12.88 3.14
C GLY A 18 -15.43 -11.61 2.28
N VAL A 19 -14.24 -11.02 2.16
CA VAL A 19 -14.00 -9.87 1.24
C VAL A 19 -14.29 -10.29 -0.19
N VAL A 20 -13.87 -11.50 -0.56
CA VAL A 20 -14.30 -12.19 -1.76
C VAL A 20 -15.29 -13.28 -1.34
N PRO A 21 -16.53 -13.23 -1.84
CA PRO A 21 -17.53 -14.29 -1.57
C PRO A 21 -17.04 -15.66 -2.08
N PRO A 22 -17.45 -16.76 -1.42
CA PRO A 22 -17.01 -18.10 -1.85
C PRO A 22 -17.36 -18.46 -3.29
N ASP A 23 -18.48 -17.96 -3.80
CA ASP A 23 -18.96 -18.18 -5.16
C ASP A 23 -18.17 -17.37 -6.21
N GLU A 24 -17.50 -16.28 -5.83
CA GLU A 24 -16.65 -15.46 -6.69
C GLU A 24 -15.16 -15.84 -6.60
N LEU A 25 -14.78 -16.66 -5.61
CA LEU A 25 -13.38 -16.89 -5.27
C LEU A 25 -12.59 -17.58 -6.39
N GLU A 26 -13.20 -18.56 -7.08
CA GLU A 26 -12.52 -19.28 -8.15
C GLU A 26 -12.28 -18.42 -9.38
N ASP A 27 -13.25 -17.58 -9.75
CA ASP A 27 -13.10 -16.64 -10.85
C ASP A 27 -12.05 -15.57 -10.51
N THR A 28 -12.04 -15.09 -9.27
CA THR A 28 -10.99 -14.17 -8.78
C THR A 28 -9.61 -14.81 -8.88
N ARG A 29 -9.45 -16.05 -8.43
CA ARG A 29 -8.18 -16.80 -8.55
C ARG A 29 -7.73 -16.90 -10.01
N ARG A 30 -8.63 -17.27 -10.90
CA ARG A 30 -8.33 -17.40 -12.33
C ARG A 30 -7.79 -16.09 -12.92
N VAL A 31 -8.41 -14.97 -12.61
CA VAL A 31 -7.94 -13.64 -13.05
C VAL A 31 -6.52 -13.36 -12.56
N PHE A 32 -6.25 -13.58 -11.28
CA PHE A 32 -4.93 -13.32 -10.72
C PHE A 32 -3.85 -14.29 -11.22
N GLU A 33 -4.18 -15.55 -11.50
CA GLU A 33 -3.21 -16.49 -12.10
C GLU A 33 -2.82 -16.06 -13.53
N ILE A 34 -3.73 -15.52 -14.32
CA ILE A 34 -3.40 -14.92 -15.64
C ILE A 34 -2.37 -13.80 -15.47
N LEU A 35 -2.56 -12.94 -14.48
CA LEU A 35 -1.65 -11.83 -14.19
C LEU A 35 -0.28 -12.32 -13.70
N VAL A 36 -0.27 -13.33 -12.85
CA VAL A 36 0.98 -13.98 -12.37
C VAL A 36 1.76 -14.58 -13.53
N ASP A 37 1.11 -15.33 -14.40
CA ASP A 37 1.76 -15.94 -15.55
C ASP A 37 2.33 -14.89 -16.51
N ARG A 38 1.63 -13.77 -16.64
CA ARG A 38 2.11 -12.63 -17.43
C ARG A 38 3.35 -12.00 -16.80
N GLN A 39 3.34 -11.77 -15.50
CA GLN A 39 4.49 -11.23 -14.76
C GLN A 39 5.70 -12.19 -14.81
N ARG A 40 5.49 -13.50 -14.67
CA ARG A 40 6.55 -14.49 -14.80
C ARG A 40 7.22 -14.42 -16.17
N ARG A 41 6.44 -14.29 -17.25
CA ARG A 41 6.98 -14.11 -18.61
C ARG A 41 7.78 -12.81 -18.77
N VAL A 42 7.40 -11.74 -18.07
CA VAL A 42 8.19 -10.50 -18.04
C VAL A 42 9.56 -10.78 -17.38
N TRP A 43 9.57 -11.37 -16.20
CA TRP A 43 10.80 -11.66 -15.47
C TRP A 43 11.70 -12.65 -16.20
N GLU A 44 11.12 -13.60 -16.92
CA GLU A 44 11.89 -14.52 -17.77
C GLU A 44 12.56 -13.79 -18.96
N ARG A 45 11.88 -12.85 -19.59
CA ARG A 45 12.45 -12.05 -20.68
C ARG A 45 13.53 -11.08 -20.22
N GLU A 46 13.38 -10.55 -19.02
CA GLU A 46 14.29 -9.57 -18.41
C GLU A 46 15.47 -10.24 -17.69
N ARG A 47 15.54 -11.58 -17.71
CA ARG A 47 16.61 -12.32 -17.05
C ARG A 47 17.99 -11.93 -17.57
N GLY A 48 18.93 -11.78 -16.64
CA GLY A 48 20.34 -11.64 -16.95
C GLY A 48 21.00 -12.95 -17.37
N PRO A 49 22.22 -12.90 -17.89
CA PRO A 49 22.93 -14.10 -18.37
C PRO A 49 23.26 -15.12 -17.26
N LYS A 50 23.15 -14.73 -16.00
CA LYS A 50 23.41 -15.60 -14.83
C LYS A 50 22.13 -16.08 -14.15
N ASP A 51 20.97 -15.58 -14.57
CA ASP A 51 19.69 -15.97 -13.98
C ASP A 51 19.26 -17.35 -14.50
N PRO A 52 18.56 -18.15 -13.68
CA PRO A 52 18.03 -19.44 -14.12
C PRO A 52 16.93 -19.26 -15.18
N PRO A 53 16.55 -20.34 -15.88
CA PRO A 53 15.31 -20.37 -16.64
C PRO A 53 14.13 -19.92 -15.75
N GLY A 54 13.27 -19.02 -16.24
CA GLY A 54 12.21 -18.37 -15.44
C GLY A 54 12.66 -17.07 -14.78
N GLY A 55 13.94 -16.71 -14.88
CA GLY A 55 14.47 -15.42 -14.41
C GLY A 55 14.44 -15.28 -12.89
N ALA A 56 14.41 -14.04 -12.42
CA ALA A 56 14.42 -13.70 -11.00
C ALA A 56 13.20 -14.22 -10.22
N TRP A 57 12.13 -14.64 -10.89
CA TRP A 57 10.99 -15.28 -10.22
C TRP A 57 11.41 -16.55 -9.46
N GLU A 58 12.28 -17.35 -10.05
CA GLU A 58 12.71 -18.63 -9.48
C GLU A 58 13.66 -18.49 -8.29
N THR A 59 14.32 -17.34 -8.15
CA THR A 59 15.26 -17.05 -7.05
C THR A 59 14.76 -16.05 -6.04
N SER A 60 13.62 -15.42 -6.31
CA SER A 60 13.07 -14.41 -5.40
C SER A 60 12.54 -15.03 -4.12
N ALA A 61 12.91 -14.45 -2.98
CA ALA A 61 12.30 -14.77 -1.70
C ALA A 61 10.80 -14.41 -1.68
N GLN A 62 10.41 -13.37 -2.42
CA GLN A 62 9.02 -12.92 -2.53
C GLN A 62 8.65 -12.65 -3.99
N PRO A 63 8.36 -13.70 -4.79
CA PRO A 63 7.85 -13.49 -6.13
C PRO A 63 6.58 -12.66 -6.10
N ARG A 64 6.50 -11.64 -6.94
CA ARG A 64 5.40 -10.66 -6.86
C ARG A 64 4.85 -10.32 -8.23
N LEU A 65 3.53 -10.22 -8.30
CA LEU A 65 2.89 -9.42 -9.31
C LEU A 65 3.03 -7.95 -8.87
N VAL A 66 3.86 -7.18 -9.56
CA VAL A 66 4.23 -5.80 -9.14
C VAL A 66 3.78 -4.73 -10.12
N SER A 67 3.33 -5.11 -11.31
CA SER A 67 2.91 -4.16 -12.33
C SER A 67 1.51 -4.46 -12.79
N PHE A 68 0.71 -3.42 -12.82
CA PHE A 68 -0.59 -3.43 -13.46
C PHE A 68 -0.55 -2.82 -14.86
N ASP A 69 0.64 -2.70 -15.41
CA ASP A 69 0.81 -2.31 -16.79
C ASP A 69 0.12 -3.32 -17.71
N GLY A 70 -0.97 -2.91 -18.32
CA GLY A 70 -1.83 -3.80 -19.11
C GLY A 70 -3.06 -4.35 -18.37
N LEU A 71 -3.26 -4.07 -17.08
CA LEU A 71 -4.48 -4.47 -16.36
C LEU A 71 -5.78 -3.95 -16.94
N VAL A 72 -5.71 -2.90 -17.71
CA VAL A 72 -6.89 -2.26 -18.32
C VAL A 72 -7.04 -2.57 -19.81
N GLU A 73 -6.28 -3.52 -20.31
CA GLU A 73 -6.35 -3.93 -21.70
C GLU A 73 -7.47 -4.95 -21.97
N SER A 74 -8.00 -5.58 -20.91
CA SER A 74 -9.09 -6.55 -21.03
C SER A 74 -10.05 -6.51 -19.85
N GLY A 75 -11.28 -7.01 -20.05
CA GLY A 75 -12.28 -7.12 -18.98
C GLY A 75 -11.84 -8.05 -17.82
N GLU A 76 -11.02 -9.06 -18.10
CA GLU A 76 -10.49 -9.95 -17.07
C GLU A 76 -9.55 -9.20 -16.12
N GLU A 77 -8.70 -8.34 -16.64
CA GLU A 77 -7.79 -7.53 -15.85
C GLU A 77 -8.53 -6.41 -15.09
N ALA A 78 -9.62 -5.92 -15.65
CA ALA A 78 -10.49 -4.96 -14.99
C ALA A 78 -11.09 -5.53 -13.69
N ALA A 79 -11.41 -6.83 -13.64
CA ALA A 79 -11.96 -7.47 -12.44
C ALA A 79 -11.02 -7.34 -11.22
N ALA A 80 -9.68 -7.35 -11.42
CA ALA A 80 -8.74 -7.11 -10.33
C ALA A 80 -8.82 -5.67 -9.79
N VAL A 81 -9.06 -4.69 -10.65
CA VAL A 81 -9.27 -3.28 -10.25
C VAL A 81 -10.63 -3.13 -9.56
N GLU A 82 -11.66 -3.82 -10.04
CA GLU A 82 -12.99 -3.82 -9.42
C GLU A 82 -12.96 -4.40 -8.01
N LEU A 83 -12.20 -5.45 -7.77
CA LEU A 83 -11.98 -6.00 -6.44
C LEU A 83 -11.43 -4.93 -5.48
N LEU A 84 -10.43 -4.18 -5.91
CA LEU A 84 -9.84 -3.10 -5.11
C LEU A 84 -10.85 -1.98 -4.81
N LEU A 85 -11.64 -1.59 -5.80
CA LEU A 85 -12.60 -0.49 -5.73
C LEU A 85 -13.95 -0.89 -5.11
N GLY A 86 -14.15 -2.15 -4.80
CA GLY A 86 -15.35 -2.69 -4.16
C GLY A 86 -15.28 -2.64 -2.63
N ARG A 87 -15.51 -3.79 -1.99
CA ARG A 87 -15.59 -3.92 -0.53
C ARG A 87 -14.35 -3.40 0.24
N PRO A 88 -13.09 -3.61 -0.23
CA PRO A 88 -11.93 -3.04 0.45
C PRO A 88 -11.96 -1.50 0.53
N LEU A 89 -12.38 -0.82 -0.54
CA LEU A 89 -12.54 0.62 -0.55
C LEU A 89 -13.60 1.09 0.44
N GLU A 90 -14.75 0.41 0.49
CA GLU A 90 -15.84 0.75 1.42
C GLU A 90 -15.43 0.60 2.88
N VAL A 91 -14.78 -0.51 3.23
CA VAL A 91 -14.26 -0.76 4.58
C VAL A 91 -13.23 0.31 4.95
N SER A 92 -12.30 0.62 4.04
CA SER A 92 -11.27 1.63 4.28
C SER A 92 -11.87 3.02 4.51
N ARG A 93 -12.90 3.41 3.74
CA ARG A 93 -13.64 4.65 3.97
C ARG A 93 -14.29 4.72 5.35
N ARG A 94 -14.89 3.60 5.80
CA ARG A 94 -15.50 3.53 7.14
C ARG A 94 -14.46 3.65 8.26
N ILE A 95 -13.32 2.97 8.10
CA ILE A 95 -12.24 3.00 9.10
C ILE A 95 -11.59 4.40 9.16
N MET A 96 -11.28 4.99 8.03
CA MET A 96 -10.58 6.28 7.96
C MET A 96 -11.52 7.45 8.21
N SER A 97 -12.83 7.27 8.01
CA SER A 97 -13.85 8.35 8.09
C SER A 97 -13.49 9.55 7.19
N ALA A 98 -12.93 9.28 6.03
CA ALA A 98 -12.44 10.28 5.08
C ALA A 98 -12.59 9.78 3.64
N ALA A 99 -12.41 10.66 2.68
CA ALA A 99 -12.17 10.28 1.31
C ALA A 99 -10.83 9.54 1.23
N VAL A 100 -10.82 8.37 0.63
CA VAL A 100 -9.63 7.52 0.51
C VAL A 100 -9.32 7.23 -0.94
N ALA A 101 -8.04 7.07 -1.23
CA ALA A 101 -7.53 6.71 -2.54
C ALA A 101 -6.67 5.45 -2.45
N PRO A 102 -6.78 4.52 -3.40
CA PRO A 102 -5.88 3.38 -3.47
C PRO A 102 -4.46 3.85 -3.76
N THR A 103 -3.47 3.14 -3.21
CA THR A 103 -2.06 3.50 -3.33
C THR A 103 -1.27 2.49 -4.11
N GLN A 104 -0.98 1.38 -3.50
CA GLN A 104 -0.26 0.27 -4.13
C GLN A 104 -1.22 -0.88 -4.38
N PHE A 105 -0.85 -1.72 -5.32
CA PHE A 105 -1.55 -2.95 -5.60
C PHE A 105 -0.55 -3.97 -6.14
N MET A 106 -0.35 -5.04 -5.40
CA MET A 106 0.54 -6.13 -5.78
C MET A 106 -0.05 -7.45 -5.31
N MET A 107 0.48 -8.56 -5.76
CA MET A 107 0.18 -9.86 -5.19
C MET A 107 1.47 -10.56 -4.80
N MET A 108 1.54 -11.01 -3.57
CA MET A 108 2.63 -11.82 -3.06
C MET A 108 2.34 -13.28 -3.36
N CYS A 109 3.33 -13.96 -3.91
CA CYS A 109 3.29 -15.38 -4.20
C CYS A 109 4.28 -16.13 -3.31
N ASN A 110 4.07 -17.42 -3.13
CA ASN A 110 5.07 -18.25 -2.47
C ASN A 110 6.31 -18.38 -3.34
N PRO A 111 7.52 -18.39 -2.74
CA PRO A 111 8.76 -18.66 -3.46
C PRO A 111 8.85 -20.13 -3.90
N THR A 112 9.81 -20.43 -4.76
CA THR A 112 10.10 -21.79 -5.20
C THR A 112 10.91 -22.59 -4.19
N SER A 113 11.61 -21.90 -3.28
CA SER A 113 12.35 -22.49 -2.15
C SER A 113 12.12 -21.69 -0.87
N ASP A 114 12.30 -22.34 0.27
CA ASP A 114 12.10 -21.67 1.58
C ASP A 114 13.18 -20.63 1.85
N HIS A 115 12.75 -19.44 2.26
CA HIS A 115 13.61 -18.35 2.69
C HIS A 115 13.41 -17.97 4.16
N GLY A 116 12.43 -18.60 4.83
CA GLY A 116 12.11 -18.36 6.23
C GLY A 116 11.34 -17.05 6.48
N PRO A 117 11.28 -16.61 7.74
CA PRO A 117 10.59 -15.38 8.10
C PRO A 117 11.35 -14.14 7.61
N ALA A 118 10.60 -13.12 7.22
CA ALA A 118 11.15 -11.78 7.03
C ALA A 118 11.56 -11.16 8.39
N ALA A 119 12.34 -10.10 8.36
CA ALA A 119 12.60 -9.35 9.58
C ALA A 119 11.35 -8.57 10.05
N TRP A 120 11.15 -8.48 11.36
CA TRP A 120 10.14 -7.58 11.93
C TRP A 120 10.41 -6.14 11.51
N HIS A 121 9.38 -5.45 11.08
CA HIS A 121 9.48 -4.07 10.60
C HIS A 121 8.15 -3.30 10.79
N ARG A 122 8.24 -2.02 10.52
CA ARG A 122 7.10 -1.12 10.30
C ARG A 122 7.24 -0.54 8.92
N ASP A 123 6.15 -0.43 8.18
CA ASP A 123 6.18 0.20 6.84
C ASP A 123 6.11 1.72 6.97
N ILE A 124 7.24 2.31 7.33
CA ILE A 124 7.39 3.75 7.47
C ILE A 124 8.08 4.30 6.24
N HIS A 125 7.49 5.31 5.61
CA HIS A 125 8.07 5.93 4.44
C HIS A 125 8.30 7.44 4.63
N PRO A 126 9.48 7.96 4.25
CA PRO A 126 10.63 7.19 3.77
C PRO A 126 11.18 6.28 4.88
N ILE A 127 11.57 5.07 4.49
CA ILE A 127 12.11 4.08 5.42
C ILE A 127 13.31 4.69 6.15
N ASP A 128 13.38 4.46 7.46
CA ASP A 128 14.47 4.87 8.37
C ASP A 128 14.63 6.38 8.61
N GLN A 129 13.80 7.23 8.01
CA GLN A 129 13.93 8.69 8.14
C GLN A 129 12.75 9.36 8.83
N ALA A 130 11.61 8.68 8.91
CA ALA A 130 10.42 9.24 9.52
C ALA A 130 10.43 9.04 11.04
N PRO A 131 10.27 10.10 11.85
CA PRO A 131 10.20 9.95 13.29
C PRO A 131 8.94 9.20 13.71
N ILE A 132 9.09 7.94 14.14
CA ILE A 132 7.98 7.07 14.53
C ILE A 132 7.04 7.73 15.53
N VAL A 133 7.59 8.43 16.52
CA VAL A 133 6.79 9.13 17.54
C VAL A 133 5.90 10.20 16.93
N GLY A 134 6.40 10.96 15.96
CA GLY A 134 5.62 11.98 15.26
C GLY A 134 4.48 11.37 14.44
N LEU A 135 4.72 10.24 13.78
CA LEU A 135 3.68 9.51 13.05
C LEU A 135 2.59 8.94 13.98
N GLN A 136 2.99 8.42 15.13
CA GLN A 136 2.07 7.91 16.13
C GLN A 136 1.23 9.03 16.78
N GLN A 137 1.83 10.16 17.05
CA GLN A 137 1.10 11.34 17.52
C GLN A 137 0.10 11.85 16.49
N ASP A 138 0.48 11.81 15.21
CA ASP A 138 -0.42 12.18 14.12
C ASP A 138 -1.59 11.20 13.99
N LEU A 139 -1.34 9.89 14.08
CA LEU A 139 -2.37 8.86 14.11
C LEU A 139 -3.36 9.08 15.27
N LEU A 140 -2.86 9.38 16.46
CA LEU A 140 -3.68 9.69 17.65
C LEU A 140 -4.53 10.93 17.45
N ALA A 141 -3.98 11.97 16.82
CA ALA A 141 -4.64 13.24 16.65
C ALA A 141 -5.65 13.27 15.50
N ASN A 142 -5.33 12.64 14.39
CA ASN A 142 -6.02 12.77 13.11
C ASN A 142 -6.64 11.45 12.60
N GLY A 143 -6.39 10.33 13.29
CA GLY A 143 -6.78 9.00 12.82
C GLY A 143 -5.82 8.44 11.77
N PRO A 144 -6.11 7.24 11.24
CA PRO A 144 -5.21 6.57 10.31
C PRO A 144 -5.13 7.35 8.98
N GLY A 145 -3.91 7.74 8.60
CA GLY A 145 -3.62 8.38 7.32
C GLY A 145 -3.36 7.39 6.19
N TYR A 146 -3.05 6.13 6.55
CA TYR A 146 -2.80 5.05 5.64
C TYR A 146 -3.21 3.70 6.24
N LEU A 147 -3.74 2.83 5.40
CA LEU A 147 -4.11 1.46 5.73
C LEU A 147 -3.51 0.50 4.73
N GLN A 148 -3.00 -0.62 5.21
CA GLN A 148 -2.56 -1.74 4.38
C GLN A 148 -3.57 -2.88 4.45
N TRP A 149 -3.64 -3.65 3.37
CA TRP A 149 -4.45 -4.83 3.24
C TRP A 149 -3.63 -6.02 2.78
N ASN A 150 -3.96 -7.17 3.35
CA ASN A 150 -3.66 -8.47 2.76
C ASN A 150 -4.98 -9.20 2.55
N LEU A 151 -5.28 -9.54 1.32
CA LEU A 151 -6.45 -10.33 0.92
C LEU A 151 -5.98 -11.70 0.47
N ALA A 152 -6.40 -12.73 1.15
CA ALA A 152 -5.97 -14.10 0.92
C ALA A 152 -6.85 -14.78 -0.15
N LEU A 153 -6.28 -15.17 -1.30
CA LEU A 153 -7.00 -16.00 -2.29
C LEU A 153 -6.92 -17.50 -1.98
N HIS A 154 -5.99 -17.90 -1.13
CA HIS A 154 -5.90 -19.23 -0.49
C HIS A 154 -5.69 -18.98 1.01
N ASP A 155 -5.89 -20.01 1.84
CA ASP A 155 -5.63 -19.88 3.27
C ASP A 155 -4.21 -19.36 3.51
N ASP A 156 -4.10 -18.30 4.29
CA ASP A 156 -2.85 -17.55 4.54
C ASP A 156 -2.68 -17.28 6.03
N ASP A 157 -1.55 -17.70 6.58
CA ASP A 157 -1.19 -17.56 7.98
C ASP A 157 0.24 -16.99 8.16
N VAL A 158 0.77 -16.35 7.12
CA VAL A 158 2.17 -15.89 7.12
C VAL A 158 2.38 -14.52 7.76
N LEU A 159 1.31 -13.75 7.93
CA LEU A 159 1.39 -12.44 8.59
C LEU A 159 1.35 -12.62 10.12
N TRP A 160 2.32 -12.03 10.79
CA TRP A 160 2.32 -11.87 12.24
C TRP A 160 2.33 -10.39 12.59
N VAL A 161 1.68 -10.03 13.68
CA VAL A 161 1.57 -8.66 14.18
C VAL A 161 1.82 -8.61 15.69
N VAL A 162 2.28 -7.47 16.18
CA VAL A 162 2.30 -7.16 17.62
C VAL A 162 1.17 -6.18 17.89
N PRO A 163 0.02 -6.64 18.44
CA PRO A 163 -1.13 -5.78 18.69
C PRO A 163 -0.80 -4.56 19.54
N GLY A 164 -1.34 -3.40 19.20
CA GLY A 164 -1.13 -2.14 19.91
C GLY A 164 0.22 -1.47 19.64
N SER A 165 1.16 -2.13 18.97
CA SER A 165 2.50 -1.57 18.71
C SER A 165 2.49 -0.35 17.78
N HIS A 166 1.41 -0.14 17.00
CA HIS A 166 1.22 1.02 16.12
C HIS A 166 1.07 2.33 16.88
N MET A 167 0.70 2.28 18.16
CA MET A 167 0.41 3.46 19.01
C MET A 167 1.59 3.85 19.92
N ARG A 168 2.68 3.12 19.90
CA ARG A 168 3.84 3.32 20.76
C ARG A 168 5.17 3.00 20.05
N PRO A 169 6.29 3.56 20.49
CA PRO A 169 7.63 3.07 20.11
C PRO A 169 7.80 1.60 20.54
N ASN A 170 8.88 0.99 20.07
CA ASN A 170 9.29 -0.32 20.59
C ASN A 170 9.56 -0.24 22.09
N THR A 171 9.22 -1.29 22.81
CA THR A 171 9.70 -1.48 24.18
C THR A 171 11.19 -1.78 24.18
N ASP A 172 11.84 -1.69 25.37
CA ASP A 172 13.24 -2.05 25.48
C ASP A 172 13.47 -3.52 25.13
N ASP A 173 12.58 -4.41 25.57
CA ASP A 173 12.63 -5.84 25.24
C ASP A 173 12.46 -6.09 23.73
N GLU A 174 11.52 -5.42 23.09
CA GLU A 174 11.37 -5.49 21.62
C GLU A 174 12.62 -4.98 20.90
N SER A 175 13.16 -3.85 21.34
CA SER A 175 14.36 -3.25 20.77
C SER A 175 15.57 -4.18 20.92
N GLN A 176 15.76 -4.78 22.09
CA GLN A 176 16.81 -5.75 22.33
C GLN A 176 16.63 -6.99 21.45
N HIS A 177 15.42 -7.55 21.41
CA HIS A 177 15.11 -8.73 20.60
C HIS A 177 15.39 -8.50 19.12
N LEU A 178 14.96 -7.36 18.59
CA LEU A 178 15.20 -6.97 17.20
C LEU A 178 16.69 -6.77 16.88
N ALA A 179 17.45 -6.26 17.84
CA ALA A 179 18.90 -6.10 17.70
C ALA A 179 19.66 -7.44 17.73
N GLU A 180 19.18 -8.41 18.51
CA GLU A 180 19.77 -9.76 18.56
C GLU A 180 19.44 -10.59 17.32
N ASP A 181 18.18 -10.66 16.96
CA ASP A 181 17.70 -11.38 15.78
C ASP A 181 16.28 -10.93 15.38
N ALA A 182 16.21 -10.07 14.40
CA ALA A 182 14.93 -9.55 13.89
C ALA A 182 14.04 -10.58 13.18
N ARG A 183 14.48 -11.83 13.05
CA ARG A 183 13.73 -12.92 12.40
C ARG A 183 13.20 -13.97 13.38
N ARG A 184 13.26 -13.70 14.67
CA ARG A 184 12.66 -14.55 15.71
C ARG A 184 11.30 -14.00 16.13
N PRO A 185 10.33 -14.85 16.50
CA PRO A 185 9.04 -14.38 17.01
C PRO A 185 9.21 -13.42 18.21
N LEU A 186 8.55 -12.27 18.13
CA LEU A 186 8.51 -11.31 19.24
C LEU A 186 7.55 -11.78 20.33
N PRO A 187 7.84 -11.51 21.62
CA PRO A 187 6.90 -11.73 22.70
C PRO A 187 5.59 -10.97 22.45
N GLY A 188 4.45 -11.65 22.63
CA GLY A 188 3.13 -11.05 22.41
C GLY A 188 2.73 -10.90 20.93
N ALA A 189 3.54 -11.38 19.99
CA ALA A 189 3.15 -11.44 18.60
C ALA A 189 2.03 -12.47 18.38
N LEU A 190 1.11 -12.14 17.48
CA LEU A 190 0.00 -12.99 17.08
C LEU A 190 0.10 -13.31 15.59
N GLN A 191 -0.14 -14.56 15.25
CA GLN A 191 -0.30 -15.00 13.88
C GLN A 191 -1.71 -14.62 13.38
N VAL A 192 -1.78 -14.01 12.20
CA VAL A 192 -3.04 -13.66 11.56
C VAL A 192 -3.45 -14.81 10.64
N GLU A 193 -4.54 -15.49 10.99
CA GLU A 193 -5.08 -16.60 10.20
C GLU A 193 -6.22 -16.11 9.32
N LEU A 194 -6.05 -16.20 8.01
CA LEU A 194 -7.04 -15.85 7.00
C LEU A 194 -7.48 -17.11 6.25
N GLY A 195 -8.78 -17.34 6.22
CA GLY A 195 -9.36 -18.25 5.25
C GLY A 195 -9.38 -17.64 3.85
N ALA A 196 -9.51 -18.49 2.85
CA ALA A 196 -9.60 -18.02 1.46
C ALA A 196 -10.80 -17.07 1.27
N GLY A 197 -10.56 -15.90 0.68
CA GLY A 197 -11.54 -14.82 0.54
C GLY A 197 -11.55 -13.82 1.70
N ASP A 198 -10.87 -14.08 2.81
CA ASP A 198 -10.74 -13.15 3.91
C ASP A 198 -9.66 -12.10 3.67
N GLY A 199 -9.79 -10.97 4.33
CA GLY A 199 -8.77 -9.93 4.34
C GLY A 199 -8.41 -9.49 5.75
N VAL A 200 -7.21 -8.96 5.90
CA VAL A 200 -6.80 -8.19 7.07
C VAL A 200 -6.44 -6.78 6.64
N VAL A 201 -6.97 -5.80 7.35
CA VAL A 201 -6.57 -4.40 7.23
C VAL A 201 -5.77 -4.02 8.46
N TYR A 202 -4.65 -3.33 8.27
CA TYR A 202 -3.74 -2.99 9.36
C TYR A 202 -3.04 -1.66 9.14
N SER A 203 -2.59 -1.07 10.25
CA SER A 203 -1.78 0.14 10.23
C SER A 203 -0.36 -0.17 9.76
N ASN A 204 0.18 0.65 8.87
CA ASN A 204 1.58 0.57 8.47
C ASN A 204 2.57 0.78 9.63
N LEU A 205 2.09 1.33 10.75
CA LEU A 205 2.89 1.57 11.96
C LEU A 205 2.94 0.37 12.91
N ILE A 206 2.17 -0.71 12.65
CA ILE A 206 2.23 -1.91 13.48
C ILE A 206 3.53 -2.68 13.24
N LEU A 207 4.14 -3.19 14.28
CA LEU A 207 5.22 -4.17 14.12
C LEU A 207 4.63 -5.44 13.51
N HIS A 208 5.17 -5.82 12.37
CA HIS A 208 4.70 -7.00 11.65
C HIS A 208 5.83 -7.68 10.88
N TRP A 209 5.60 -8.90 10.51
CA TRP A 209 6.40 -9.64 9.54
C TRP A 209 5.54 -10.56 8.69
N GLY A 210 6.10 -11.02 7.56
CA GLY A 210 5.61 -12.13 6.77
C GLY A 210 6.60 -13.29 6.78
N SER A 211 6.26 -14.34 6.06
CA SER A 211 7.12 -15.50 5.88
C SER A 211 7.15 -15.91 4.42
N ASP A 212 8.33 -16.37 3.98
CA ASP A 212 8.60 -16.71 2.59
C ASP A 212 8.86 -18.21 2.47
N TYR A 213 7.81 -19.02 2.70
CA TYR A 213 7.84 -20.47 2.62
C TYR A 213 7.30 -20.99 1.28
N SER A 214 7.96 -22.00 0.71
CA SER A 214 7.53 -22.66 -0.51
C SER A 214 6.44 -23.70 -0.30
N THR A 215 6.24 -24.15 0.92
CA THR A 215 5.41 -25.32 1.30
C THR A 215 3.91 -25.09 1.21
N LYS A 216 3.47 -23.81 1.22
CA LYS A 216 2.05 -23.42 1.04
C LYS A 216 1.89 -22.60 -0.22
N ARG A 217 0.83 -22.86 -0.97
CA ARG A 217 0.45 -21.97 -2.08
C ARG A 217 -0.03 -20.65 -1.52
N ARG A 218 0.68 -19.59 -1.82
CA ARG A 218 0.35 -18.23 -1.42
C ARG A 218 -0.04 -17.39 -2.62
N ARG A 219 -1.19 -16.74 -2.52
CA ARG A 219 -1.69 -15.71 -3.41
C ARG A 219 -2.38 -14.67 -2.55
N THR A 220 -1.59 -13.73 -2.07
CA THR A 220 -2.06 -12.68 -1.15
C THR A 220 -2.02 -11.35 -1.89
N VAL A 221 -3.20 -10.82 -2.21
CA VAL A 221 -3.31 -9.50 -2.82
C VAL A 221 -2.99 -8.47 -1.75
N HIS A 222 -1.91 -7.70 -1.97
CA HIS A 222 -1.46 -6.66 -1.05
C HIS A 222 -1.68 -5.30 -1.67
N PHE A 223 -2.40 -4.44 -0.96
CA PHE A 223 -2.77 -3.12 -1.42
C PHE A 223 -2.94 -2.16 -0.24
N GLY A 224 -3.07 -0.88 -0.56
CA GLY A 224 -3.24 0.15 0.46
C GLY A 224 -4.25 1.20 0.07
N PHE A 225 -4.75 1.89 1.09
CA PHE A 225 -5.57 3.08 0.94
C PHE A 225 -5.01 4.18 1.82
N ARG A 226 -5.02 5.40 1.31
CA ARG A 226 -4.65 6.59 2.05
C ARG A 226 -5.79 7.61 2.09
N SER A 227 -5.84 8.41 3.14
CA SER A 227 -6.70 9.58 3.16
C SER A 227 -6.15 10.67 2.24
N PHE A 228 -7.00 11.58 1.80
CA PHE A 228 -6.58 12.77 1.09
C PHE A 228 -5.54 13.54 1.90
N GLY A 229 -4.40 13.84 1.27
CA GLY A 229 -3.24 14.43 1.96
C GLY A 229 -2.53 13.54 2.98
N GLY A 230 -2.96 12.29 3.14
CA GLY A 230 -2.33 11.30 4.02
C GLY A 230 -0.99 10.79 3.50
N ASP A 231 -0.60 9.58 3.95
CA ASP A 231 0.67 8.96 3.55
C ASP A 231 0.83 8.85 2.04
N LEU A 232 2.03 9.20 1.58
CA LEU A 232 2.36 9.23 0.17
C LEU A 232 2.97 7.90 -0.27
N PHE A 233 2.14 6.89 -0.34
CA PHE A 233 2.48 5.74 -1.16
C PHE A 233 2.21 6.05 -2.64
N PRO A 234 2.95 5.46 -3.57
CA PRO A 234 2.69 5.64 -4.98
C PRO A 234 1.26 5.26 -5.29
N TYR A 235 0.61 6.02 -6.16
CA TYR A 235 -0.71 5.64 -6.67
C TYR A 235 -0.65 4.30 -7.37
N VAL A 236 -1.82 3.65 -7.44
CA VAL A 236 -1.99 2.42 -8.19
C VAL A 236 -1.29 2.54 -9.53
N LEU A 237 -0.05 2.19 -9.51
CA LEU A 237 0.90 1.88 -10.55
C LEU A 237 0.62 2.51 -11.91
N GLY A 238 0.59 3.83 -11.96
CA GLY A 238 0.47 4.52 -13.23
C GLY A 238 -0.83 4.33 -13.99
N LEU A 239 -1.85 3.66 -13.43
CA LEU A 239 -3.16 3.52 -14.06
C LEU A 239 -3.75 4.87 -14.50
N HIS A 240 -3.52 5.91 -13.71
CA HIS A 240 -3.93 7.27 -14.04
C HIS A 240 -3.21 7.87 -15.26
N ARG A 241 -2.10 7.28 -15.69
CA ARG A 241 -1.32 7.69 -16.86
C ARG A 241 -1.76 7.00 -18.16
N ARG A 242 -2.64 6.00 -18.07
CA ARG A 242 -3.01 5.11 -19.16
C ARG A 242 -4.38 5.41 -19.73
N GLY A 243 -4.66 6.56 -20.15
CA GLY A 243 -5.92 6.81 -20.85
C GLY A 243 -7.18 6.48 -20.02
N ASP A 244 -8.27 6.16 -20.69
CA ASP A 244 -9.55 5.89 -20.04
C ASP A 244 -9.65 4.43 -19.56
N VAL A 245 -9.21 4.18 -18.33
CA VAL A 245 -9.35 2.87 -17.69
C VAL A 245 -10.82 2.49 -17.45
N THR A 246 -11.75 3.43 -17.53
CA THR A 246 -13.16 3.17 -17.24
C THR A 246 -13.85 2.36 -18.33
N ALA A 247 -13.25 2.25 -19.51
CA ALA A 247 -13.82 1.50 -20.63
C ALA A 247 -14.07 0.01 -20.33
N HIS A 248 -13.31 -0.55 -19.37
CA HIS A 248 -13.40 -1.98 -19.00
C HIS A 248 -13.99 -2.21 -17.61
N LEU A 249 -14.31 -1.15 -16.87
CA LEU A 249 -14.85 -1.24 -15.50
C LEU A 249 -16.39 -1.15 -15.54
N GLY A 250 -17.05 -1.86 -14.62
CA GLY A 250 -18.45 -1.67 -14.35
C GLY A 250 -18.76 -0.25 -13.83
N GLU A 251 -20.04 0.13 -13.81
CA GLU A 251 -20.46 1.50 -13.49
C GLU A 251 -19.95 1.99 -12.12
N ALA A 252 -20.11 1.18 -11.07
CA ALA A 252 -19.70 1.54 -9.71
C ALA A 252 -18.19 1.74 -9.59
N ALA A 253 -17.39 0.83 -10.14
CA ALA A 253 -15.93 0.92 -10.15
C ALA A 253 -15.47 2.11 -11.00
N SER A 254 -16.09 2.34 -12.16
CA SER A 254 -15.84 3.51 -12.99
C SER A 254 -16.12 4.82 -12.27
N ALA A 255 -17.22 4.90 -11.52
CA ALA A 255 -17.54 6.08 -10.72
C ALA A 255 -16.51 6.31 -9.60
N ALA A 256 -16.13 5.24 -8.88
CA ALA A 256 -15.10 5.30 -7.85
C ALA A 256 -13.75 5.73 -8.43
N TRP A 257 -13.37 5.19 -9.58
CA TRP A 257 -12.13 5.57 -10.27
C TRP A 257 -12.10 7.03 -10.69
N ARG A 258 -13.17 7.53 -11.30
CA ARG A 258 -13.28 8.96 -11.68
C ARG A 258 -13.17 9.89 -10.46
N GLU A 259 -13.79 9.51 -9.34
CA GLU A 259 -13.67 10.28 -8.11
C GLU A 259 -12.24 10.28 -7.56
N HIS A 260 -11.54 9.16 -7.58
CA HIS A 260 -10.12 9.10 -7.19
C HIS A 260 -9.25 9.99 -8.07
N ARG A 261 -9.47 9.95 -9.38
CA ARG A 261 -8.73 10.80 -10.31
C ARG A 261 -8.98 12.28 -10.03
N ARG A 262 -10.22 12.65 -9.78
CA ARG A 262 -10.58 14.04 -9.43
C ARG A 262 -9.89 14.48 -8.14
N LEU A 263 -9.94 13.68 -7.09
CA LEU A 263 -9.30 13.98 -5.81
C LEU A 263 -7.77 14.06 -5.96
N TYR A 264 -7.20 13.21 -6.78
CA TYR A 264 -5.76 13.23 -7.05
C TYR A 264 -5.31 14.54 -7.71
N VAL A 265 -6.05 15.03 -8.71
CA VAL A 265 -5.76 16.31 -9.36
C VAL A 265 -5.82 17.45 -8.34
N VAL A 266 -6.89 17.52 -7.55
CA VAL A 266 -7.05 18.55 -6.50
C VAL A 266 -5.91 18.48 -5.47
N GLU A 267 -5.48 17.28 -5.10
CA GLU A 267 -4.37 17.11 -4.17
C GLU A 267 -3.05 17.60 -4.78
N CYS A 268 -2.76 17.24 -6.03
CA CYS A 268 -1.55 17.71 -6.72
C CYS A 268 -1.51 19.23 -6.84
N ASP A 269 -2.62 19.85 -7.22
CA ASP A 269 -2.72 21.32 -7.29
C ASP A 269 -2.52 21.97 -5.92
N THR A 270 -3.09 21.37 -4.86
CA THR A 270 -2.92 21.87 -3.50
C THR A 270 -1.47 21.74 -3.04
N LEU A 271 -0.81 20.62 -3.34
CA LEU A 271 0.59 20.40 -3.03
C LEU A 271 1.50 21.40 -3.75
N GLU A 272 1.26 21.64 -5.02
CA GLU A 272 2.00 22.65 -5.80
C GLU A 272 1.85 24.04 -5.18
N ALA A 273 0.63 24.43 -4.80
CA ALA A 273 0.38 25.70 -4.14
C ALA A 273 1.12 25.81 -2.80
N VAL A 274 1.13 24.74 -1.99
CA VAL A 274 1.89 24.70 -0.71
C VAL A 274 3.38 24.90 -0.95
N PHE A 275 3.96 24.24 -1.95
CA PHE A 275 5.38 24.43 -2.28
C PHE A 275 5.69 25.85 -2.77
N ARG A 276 4.86 26.39 -3.64
CA ARG A 276 5.04 27.77 -4.12
C ARG A 276 4.97 28.78 -2.96
N ALA A 277 4.01 28.59 -2.04
CA ALA A 277 3.91 29.43 -0.85
C ALA A 277 5.14 29.31 0.05
N ALA A 278 5.66 28.10 0.26
CA ALA A 278 6.88 27.87 1.04
C ALA A 278 8.10 28.57 0.41
N ILE A 279 8.28 28.46 -0.90
CA ILE A 279 9.39 29.11 -1.64
C ILE A 279 9.26 30.64 -1.57
N ALA A 280 8.04 31.16 -1.68
CA ALA A 280 7.77 32.60 -1.61
C ALA A 280 7.83 33.19 -0.19
N GLY A 281 7.94 32.34 0.84
CA GLY A 281 7.86 32.77 2.24
C GLY A 281 6.47 33.21 2.69
N ASP A 282 5.42 32.82 1.95
CA ASP A 282 4.03 33.11 2.28
C ASP A 282 3.49 32.09 3.31
N ALA A 283 3.68 32.42 4.58
CA ALA A 283 3.29 31.56 5.71
C ALA A 283 1.76 31.35 5.80
N GLU A 284 0.96 32.31 5.37
CA GLU A 284 -0.50 32.19 5.42
C GLU A 284 -1.01 31.25 4.34
N ALA A 285 -0.59 31.44 3.09
CA ALA A 285 -0.93 30.53 2.00
C ALA A 285 -0.42 29.10 2.25
N PHE A 286 0.78 28.96 2.85
CA PHE A 286 1.32 27.66 3.27
C PHE A 286 0.39 26.97 4.29
N ARG A 287 0.01 27.66 5.37
CA ARG A 287 -0.90 27.10 6.38
C ARG A 287 -2.24 26.71 5.80
N GLN A 288 -2.85 27.57 4.98
CA GLN A 288 -4.13 27.28 4.33
C GLN A 288 -4.05 26.06 3.41
N GLY A 289 -2.96 25.87 2.71
CA GLY A 289 -2.69 24.71 1.88
C GLY A 289 -2.57 23.43 2.71
N VAL A 290 -1.83 23.48 3.82
CA VAL A 290 -1.69 22.34 4.75
C VAL A 290 -3.04 21.95 5.36
N VAL A 291 -3.84 22.93 5.79
CA VAL A 291 -5.21 22.69 6.31
C VAL A 291 -6.07 21.97 5.26
N ARG A 292 -5.94 22.37 4.00
CA ARG A 292 -6.69 21.76 2.91
C ARG A 292 -6.29 20.31 2.65
N LEU A 293 -4.99 19.98 2.78
CA LEU A 293 -4.48 18.62 2.66
C LEU A 293 -4.85 17.75 3.86
N HIS A 294 -4.93 18.33 5.04
CA HIS A 294 -5.18 17.62 6.30
C HIS A 294 -6.27 18.29 7.11
N PRO A 295 -7.55 18.09 6.74
CA PRO A 295 -8.68 18.75 7.40
C PRO A 295 -9.01 18.18 8.78
N GLY A 296 -8.16 17.35 9.36
CA GLY A 296 -8.34 16.78 10.69
C GLY A 296 -8.33 17.82 11.82
N PRO A 297 -8.67 17.42 13.06
CA PRO A 297 -8.78 18.32 14.20
C PRO A 297 -7.45 18.96 14.62
N ARG A 298 -6.34 18.31 14.27
CA ARG A 298 -4.99 18.90 14.36
C ARG A 298 -4.36 18.80 12.99
N HIS A 299 -4.14 19.97 12.40
CA HIS A 299 -3.42 20.05 11.15
C HIS A 299 -2.00 19.52 11.36
N ARG A 300 -1.51 18.76 10.41
CA ARG A 300 -0.12 18.26 10.43
C ARG A 300 0.85 19.38 10.13
N GLU A 301 0.77 20.43 10.96
CA GLU A 301 1.63 21.60 10.82
C GLU A 301 3.09 21.20 10.96
N VAL A 302 3.89 21.61 10.00
CA VAL A 302 5.36 21.61 10.12
C VAL A 302 5.96 20.22 10.40
N CYS A 303 5.29 19.17 9.98
CA CYS A 303 5.97 17.88 10.03
C CYS A 303 7.00 17.85 8.89
N LEU A 304 8.29 17.66 9.23
CA LEU A 304 9.34 17.39 8.22
C LEU A 304 8.94 16.24 7.31
N ILE A 305 8.16 15.30 7.84
CA ILE A 305 7.55 14.22 7.10
C ILE A 305 6.60 14.75 6.04
N LEU A 306 5.73 15.71 6.35
CA LEU A 306 4.83 16.30 5.38
C LEU A 306 5.61 16.93 4.23
N LEU A 307 6.62 17.73 4.53
CA LEU A 307 7.46 18.36 3.50
C LEU A 307 8.20 17.31 2.66
N SER A 308 8.75 16.28 3.28
CA SER A 308 9.40 15.19 2.59
C SER A 308 8.43 14.41 1.69
N LYS A 309 7.23 14.11 2.18
CA LYS A 309 6.14 13.47 1.43
C LYS A 309 5.69 14.33 0.25
N LEU A 310 5.54 15.64 0.45
CA LEU A 310 5.18 16.60 -0.59
C LEU A 310 6.23 16.63 -1.70
N ALA A 311 7.51 16.75 -1.33
CA ALA A 311 8.62 16.74 -2.30
C ALA A 311 8.62 15.44 -3.09
N ARG A 312 8.51 14.30 -2.41
CA ARG A 312 8.48 12.99 -3.04
C ARG A 312 7.30 12.83 -4.00
N LYS A 313 6.10 13.25 -3.60
CA LYS A 313 4.93 13.15 -4.46
C LYS A 313 5.11 13.92 -5.76
N LEU A 314 5.53 15.18 -5.69
CA LEU A 314 5.77 15.99 -6.86
C LEU A 314 6.89 15.41 -7.76
N CYS A 315 7.90 14.78 -7.15
CA CYS A 315 9.01 14.19 -7.88
C CYS A 315 8.64 12.85 -8.54
N PHE A 316 7.87 11.98 -7.88
CA PHE A 316 7.65 10.60 -8.32
C PHE A 316 6.31 10.35 -9.00
N ASP A 317 5.24 10.95 -8.50
CA ASP A 317 3.91 10.69 -9.04
C ASP A 317 3.58 11.61 -10.24
N GLY A 318 4.15 12.80 -10.25
CA GLY A 318 3.83 13.82 -11.24
C GLY A 318 2.40 14.35 -11.14
N HIS A 319 2.06 15.28 -12.00
CA HIS A 319 0.70 15.74 -12.14
C HIS A 319 -0.01 14.97 -13.28
N PRO A 320 -1.17 14.34 -13.05
CA PRO A 320 -1.78 13.45 -14.04
C PRO A 320 -2.18 14.16 -15.34
N GLU A 321 -2.43 15.46 -15.29
CA GLU A 321 -2.88 16.28 -16.42
C GLU A 321 -1.79 17.21 -16.98
N ARG A 322 -0.60 17.21 -16.39
CA ARG A 322 0.52 18.06 -16.81
C ARG A 322 1.73 17.20 -17.20
N PRO A 323 1.88 16.86 -18.48
CA PRO A 323 3.04 16.08 -18.95
C PRO A 323 4.35 16.76 -18.55
N GLY A 324 5.31 15.98 -18.08
CA GLY A 324 6.62 16.47 -17.63
C GLY A 324 6.71 16.88 -16.16
N TYR A 325 5.60 16.93 -15.44
CA TYR A 325 5.62 17.04 -13.98
C TYR A 325 5.82 15.65 -13.37
N GLY A 326 6.88 15.45 -12.64
CA GLY A 326 7.28 14.13 -12.16
C GLY A 326 7.98 13.32 -13.25
N GLY A 327 8.76 14.03 -14.08
CA GLY A 327 9.52 13.45 -15.16
C GLY A 327 10.29 12.22 -14.75
N ASP A 328 10.65 11.51 -15.65
CA ASP A 328 11.64 10.45 -15.87
C ASP A 328 12.46 9.91 -14.67
N PHE A 329 11.93 9.94 -13.44
CA PHE A 329 12.48 9.15 -12.35
C PHE A 329 12.32 7.64 -12.58
N THR A 330 11.57 7.23 -13.60
CA THR A 330 11.65 5.87 -14.13
C THR A 330 13.05 5.56 -14.65
N GLN A 331 13.79 6.54 -15.17
CA GLN A 331 15.18 6.36 -15.58
C GLN A 331 16.12 6.19 -14.39
N GLU A 332 15.89 6.85 -13.26
CA GLU A 332 16.69 6.61 -12.05
C GLU A 332 16.50 5.22 -11.44
N ARG A 333 15.33 4.59 -11.62
CA ARG A 333 15.15 3.18 -11.25
C ARG A 333 15.95 2.22 -12.12
N GLU A 334 16.25 2.60 -13.35
CA GLU A 334 17.13 1.83 -14.24
C GLU A 334 18.61 2.05 -13.89
N LEU A 335 18.95 3.16 -13.23
CA LEU A 335 20.32 3.52 -12.82
C LEU A 335 20.66 3.11 -11.40
N ALA A 336 19.69 2.69 -10.57
CA ALA A 336 19.97 2.15 -9.25
C ALA A 336 20.74 0.82 -9.39
N PRO A 337 21.89 0.66 -8.76
CA PRO A 337 22.64 -0.60 -8.85
C PRO A 337 21.76 -1.75 -8.34
N ARG A 338 21.62 -2.77 -9.13
CA ARG A 338 20.92 -4.01 -8.86
C ARG A 338 21.64 -4.83 -7.79
#